data_d3cb877331bf9b7c7251b0bcd3d58702
#
_entry.id   d3cb877331bf9b7c7251b0bcd3d58702
#
_cell.length_a   1.000
_cell.length_b   1.000
_cell.length_c   1.000
_cell.angle_alpha   90.00
_cell.angle_beta   90.00
_cell.angle_gamma   90.00
#
_symmetry.space_group_name_H-M   'P 1'
#
loop_
_entity.id
_entity.type
_entity.pdbx_description
1 polymer ?
#
loop_
_entity_poly.entity_id
_entity_poly.type
_entity_poly.pdbx_seq_one_letter_code
_entity_poly.pdbx_strand_id
1 'polypeptide(L)'
;MRQLIGVGYEGLTISEYIQVLRELQVTTLVDVRLNAISRKPGFAKTRLQGYLSDAGIHYLHYRELGNPKDNRSGFWDSPNTDSHAQSVNRFKDLILCDDHKVSLLNNLKSMSQHENVALLCYEKEPVKCHRTVLIDLIREM
;
A
#
# COMPACT_ATOMS: atom_id res chain seq x y z
N MET A 1 16.03 -7.88 -10.99
CA MET A 1 14.78 -7.28 -11.51
C MET A 1 14.09 -6.47 -10.44
N ARG A 2 13.72 -5.26 -10.76
CA ARG A 2 13.05 -4.37 -9.81
C ARG A 2 11.54 -4.57 -9.90
N GLN A 3 10.83 -4.40 -8.80
CA GLN A 3 9.39 -4.66 -8.79
C GLN A 3 8.64 -3.82 -7.77
N LEU A 4 7.36 -3.70 -8.00
CA LEU A 4 6.39 -3.08 -7.10
C LEU A 4 5.49 -4.17 -6.55
N ILE A 5 5.44 -4.30 -5.22
CA ILE A 5 4.71 -5.38 -4.56
C ILE A 5 3.85 -4.81 -3.42
N GLY A 6 2.76 -5.49 -3.10
CA GLY A 6 1.93 -5.15 -1.97
C GLY A 6 2.22 -6.08 -0.80
N VAL A 7 2.41 -5.53 0.40
CA VAL A 7 2.64 -6.32 1.61
C VAL A 7 1.74 -5.80 2.74
N GLY A 8 0.75 -6.60 3.14
CA GLY A 8 -0.12 -6.29 4.27
C GLY A 8 0.47 -6.81 5.56
N TYR A 9 0.16 -6.16 6.67
CA TYR A 9 0.71 -6.55 7.99
C TYR A 9 -0.28 -7.28 8.89
N GLU A 10 -1.47 -7.58 8.40
CA GLU A 10 -2.47 -8.34 9.16
C GLU A 10 -1.88 -9.68 9.61
N GLY A 11 -1.94 -9.95 10.90
CA GLY A 11 -1.41 -11.20 11.46
C GLY A 11 0.09 -11.25 11.70
N LEU A 12 0.83 -10.18 11.38
CA LEU A 12 2.29 -10.14 11.55
C LEU A 12 2.69 -9.18 12.67
N THR A 13 3.75 -9.54 13.41
CA THR A 13 4.43 -8.59 14.29
C THR A 13 5.31 -7.69 13.43
N ILE A 14 5.81 -6.59 14.04
CA ILE A 14 6.72 -5.69 13.30
C ILE A 14 8.00 -6.42 12.89
N SER A 15 8.53 -7.28 13.75
CA SER A 15 9.73 -8.06 13.42
C SER A 15 9.49 -9.00 12.24
N GLU A 16 8.35 -9.70 12.24
CA GLU A 16 7.96 -10.57 11.14
C GLU A 16 7.77 -9.80 9.84
N TYR A 17 7.14 -8.62 9.93
CA TYR A 17 6.91 -7.78 8.76
C TYR A 17 8.22 -7.31 8.14
N ILE A 18 9.17 -6.85 8.96
CA ILE A 18 10.49 -6.43 8.48
C ILE A 18 11.23 -7.60 7.85
N GLN A 19 11.12 -8.80 8.43
CA GLN A 19 11.73 -10.00 7.86
C GLN A 19 11.18 -10.30 6.47
N VAL A 20 9.86 -10.18 6.28
CA VAL A 20 9.24 -10.34 4.96
C VAL A 20 9.82 -9.34 3.96
N LEU A 21 9.93 -8.07 4.37
CA LEU A 21 10.50 -7.03 3.49
C LEU A 21 11.96 -7.33 3.11
N ARG A 22 12.74 -7.84 4.06
CA ARG A 22 14.14 -8.22 3.79
C ARG A 22 14.25 -9.40 2.83
N GLU A 23 13.40 -10.40 3.01
CA GLU A 23 13.37 -11.56 2.12
C GLU A 23 12.99 -11.18 0.69
N LEU A 24 12.13 -10.18 0.55
CA LEU A 24 11.72 -9.63 -0.75
C LEU A 24 12.72 -8.60 -1.29
N GLN A 25 13.78 -8.31 -0.54
CA GLN A 25 14.81 -7.33 -0.90
C GLN A 25 14.24 -5.93 -1.14
N VAL A 26 13.24 -5.54 -0.36
CA VAL A 26 12.60 -4.23 -0.42
C VAL A 26 13.55 -3.17 0.12
N THR A 27 13.73 -2.09 -0.63
CA THR A 27 14.56 -0.95 -0.22
C THR A 27 13.74 0.28 0.17
N THR A 28 12.49 0.38 -0.31
CA THR A 28 11.58 1.46 0.07
C THR A 28 10.19 0.91 0.35
N LEU A 29 9.63 1.26 1.49
CA LEU A 29 8.25 0.97 1.84
C LEU A 29 7.43 2.24 1.69
N VAL A 30 6.38 2.20 0.87
CA VAL A 30 5.45 3.30 0.68
C VAL A 30 4.16 2.97 1.41
N ASP A 31 3.85 3.78 2.42
CA ASP A 31 2.65 3.65 3.23
C ASP A 31 1.49 4.35 2.50
N VAL A 32 0.54 3.55 2.04
CA VAL A 32 -0.63 4.06 1.31
C VAL A 32 -1.89 4.10 2.18
N ARG A 33 -1.71 4.03 3.50
CA ARG A 33 -2.84 4.21 4.43
C ARG A 33 -3.24 5.67 4.45
N LEU A 34 -4.54 5.94 4.46
CA LEU A 34 -5.04 7.31 4.60
C LEU A 34 -4.55 7.92 5.91
N ASN A 35 -4.63 7.15 6.99
CA ASN A 35 -4.09 7.52 8.30
C ASN A 35 -3.09 6.46 8.72
N ALA A 36 -1.85 6.87 8.97
CA ALA A 36 -0.78 5.95 9.39
C ALA A 36 -0.86 5.75 10.91
N ILE A 37 -2.02 5.31 11.39
CA ILE A 37 -2.32 5.05 12.80
C ILE A 37 -2.62 3.57 12.94
N SER A 38 -2.08 2.95 14.00
CA SER A 38 -2.38 1.56 14.30
C SER A 38 -2.20 1.33 15.80
N ARG A 39 -3.08 0.51 16.36
CA ARG A 39 -2.93 0.03 17.74
C ARG A 39 -1.95 -1.14 17.82
N LYS A 40 -1.66 -1.76 16.70
CA LYS A 40 -0.72 -2.86 16.62
C LYS A 40 0.69 -2.34 16.87
N PRO A 41 1.46 -2.92 17.82
CA PRO A 41 2.79 -2.42 18.16
C PRO A 41 3.71 -2.33 16.95
N GLY A 42 4.34 -1.16 16.79
CA GLY A 42 5.33 -0.93 15.73
C GLY A 42 4.78 -0.46 14.39
N PHE A 43 3.45 -0.40 14.21
CA PHE A 43 2.85 -0.07 12.91
C PHE A 43 2.29 1.35 12.79
N ALA A 44 2.28 2.13 13.87
CA ALA A 44 1.99 3.56 13.75
C ALA A 44 3.19 4.27 13.09
N LYS A 45 2.91 5.31 12.31
CA LYS A 45 3.89 5.98 11.43
C LYS A 45 5.26 6.20 12.06
N THR A 46 5.33 6.83 13.22
CA THR A 46 6.61 7.22 13.84
C THR A 46 7.44 6.00 14.24
N ARG A 47 6.80 5.00 14.84
CA ARG A 47 7.48 3.79 15.26
C ARG A 47 7.87 2.92 14.06
N LEU A 48 6.98 2.79 13.09
CA LEU A 48 7.26 2.04 11.87
C LEU A 48 8.46 2.64 11.14
N GLN A 49 8.49 3.96 10.99
CA GLN A 49 9.59 4.65 10.34
C GLN A 49 10.92 4.37 11.06
N GLY A 50 10.93 4.37 12.40
CA GLY A 50 12.12 4.06 13.19
C GLY A 50 12.62 2.64 12.96
N TYR A 51 11.72 1.64 13.00
CA TYR A 51 12.10 0.24 12.77
C TYR A 51 12.62 0.03 11.35
N LEU A 52 12.00 0.67 10.35
CA LEU A 52 12.45 0.56 8.97
C LEU A 52 13.82 1.21 8.77
N SER A 53 14.04 2.38 9.37
CA SER A 53 15.33 3.06 9.32
C SER A 53 16.44 2.18 9.89
N ASP A 54 16.20 1.53 11.03
CA ASP A 54 17.15 0.61 11.64
C ASP A 54 17.45 -0.59 10.73
N ALA A 55 16.50 -0.98 9.89
CA ALA A 55 16.66 -2.08 8.93
C ALA A 55 17.23 -1.63 7.58
N GLY A 56 17.53 -0.34 7.41
CA GLY A 56 18.05 0.20 6.15
C GLY A 56 16.99 0.34 5.07
N ILE A 57 15.72 0.43 5.44
CA ILE A 57 14.60 0.56 4.49
C ILE A 57 14.05 1.98 4.57
N HIS A 58 13.91 2.64 3.43
CA HIS A 58 13.31 3.97 3.35
C HIS A 58 11.79 3.90 3.54
N TYR A 59 11.22 4.94 4.17
CA TYR A 59 9.79 5.03 4.42
C TYR A 59 9.23 6.30 3.80
N LEU A 60 8.15 6.16 3.01
CA LEU A 60 7.38 7.27 2.47
C LEU A 60 5.91 7.06 2.81
N HIS A 61 5.20 8.15 3.13
CA HIS A 61 3.76 8.09 3.38
C HIS A 61 3.02 8.90 2.32
N TYR A 62 2.36 8.21 1.41
CA TYR A 62 1.50 8.81 0.37
C TYR A 62 0.04 8.66 0.78
N ARG A 63 -0.37 9.46 1.77
CA ARG A 63 -1.75 9.42 2.29
C ARG A 63 -2.80 9.73 1.21
N GLU A 64 -2.43 10.49 0.20
CA GLU A 64 -3.31 10.85 -0.92
C GLU A 64 -3.75 9.62 -1.71
N LEU A 65 -3.01 8.52 -1.62
CA LEU A 65 -3.36 7.25 -2.24
C LEU A 65 -4.18 6.33 -1.32
N GLY A 66 -4.59 6.84 -0.16
CA GLY A 66 -5.39 6.08 0.80
C GLY A 66 -6.85 5.94 0.36
N ASN A 67 -7.47 4.83 0.76
CA ASN A 67 -8.88 4.58 0.49
C ASN A 67 -9.74 5.25 1.56
N PRO A 68 -10.73 6.10 1.18
CA PRO A 68 -11.61 6.73 2.17
C PRO A 68 -12.32 5.69 3.04
N LYS A 69 -12.54 6.03 4.30
CA LYS A 69 -13.15 5.13 5.28
C LYS A 69 -14.52 4.61 4.83
N ASP A 70 -15.34 5.48 4.22
CA ASP A 70 -16.68 5.13 3.74
C ASP A 70 -16.68 4.23 2.48
N ASN A 71 -15.50 3.96 1.92
CA ASN A 71 -15.34 3.09 0.75
C ASN A 71 -14.68 1.75 1.08
N ARG A 72 -14.36 1.49 2.36
CA ARG A 72 -13.58 0.29 2.74
C ARG A 72 -14.43 -0.98 2.85
N SER A 73 -15.68 -0.85 3.31
CA SER A 73 -16.53 -2.03 3.54
C SER A 73 -16.74 -2.85 2.28
N GLY A 74 -16.90 -2.20 1.13
CA GLY A 74 -17.06 -2.88 -0.15
C GLY A 74 -15.82 -3.68 -0.56
N PHE A 75 -14.63 -3.20 -0.22
CA PHE A 75 -13.39 -3.94 -0.45
C PHE A 75 -13.33 -5.26 0.33
N TRP A 76 -13.95 -5.29 1.52
CA TRP A 76 -13.96 -6.48 2.36
C TRP A 76 -15.02 -7.50 1.93
N ASP A 77 -15.92 -7.12 1.04
CA ASP A 77 -16.92 -8.03 0.50
C ASP A 77 -16.26 -9.02 -0.47
N SER A 78 -16.99 -10.09 -0.77
CA SER A 78 -16.51 -11.10 -1.70
C SER A 78 -16.18 -10.47 -3.06
N PRO A 79 -15.06 -10.86 -3.73
CA PRO A 79 -14.64 -10.26 -5.00
C PRO A 79 -15.66 -10.34 -6.14
N ASN A 80 -16.63 -11.26 -6.04
CA ASN A 80 -17.65 -11.44 -7.08
C ASN A 80 -18.94 -10.66 -6.82
N THR A 81 -18.95 -9.77 -5.81
CA THR A 81 -20.15 -8.98 -5.47
C THR A 81 -20.13 -7.62 -6.15
N ASP A 82 -21.33 -7.06 -6.37
CA ASP A 82 -21.48 -5.72 -6.93
C ASP A 82 -20.88 -4.65 -6.00
N SER A 83 -21.03 -4.83 -4.68
CA SER A 83 -20.50 -3.88 -3.70
C SER A 83 -18.98 -3.82 -3.75
N HIS A 84 -18.31 -4.94 -3.95
CA HIS A 84 -16.85 -4.95 -4.12
C HIS A 84 -16.46 -4.21 -5.40
N ALA A 85 -17.10 -4.52 -6.52
CA ALA A 85 -16.83 -3.87 -7.80
C ALA A 85 -17.07 -2.36 -7.75
N GLN A 86 -18.13 -1.91 -7.08
CA GLN A 86 -18.44 -0.49 -6.90
C GLN A 86 -17.36 0.24 -6.09
N SER A 87 -16.88 -0.39 -5.02
CA SER A 87 -15.81 0.20 -4.19
C SER A 87 -14.51 0.29 -4.94
N VAL A 88 -14.14 -0.73 -5.70
CA VAL A 88 -12.95 -0.74 -6.54
C VAL A 88 -13.02 0.37 -7.59
N ASN A 89 -14.16 0.47 -8.30
CA ASN A 89 -14.35 1.48 -9.34
C ASN A 89 -14.35 2.90 -8.77
N ARG A 90 -14.99 3.10 -7.62
CA ARG A 90 -14.97 4.40 -6.93
C ARG A 90 -13.54 4.80 -6.55
N PHE A 91 -12.76 3.88 -6.04
CA PHE A 91 -11.37 4.15 -5.68
C PHE A 91 -10.55 4.53 -6.90
N LYS A 92 -10.68 3.79 -8.01
CA LYS A 92 -10.02 4.12 -9.28
C LYS A 92 -10.34 5.53 -9.73
N ASP A 93 -11.62 5.92 -9.70
CA ASP A 93 -12.06 7.25 -10.10
C ASP A 93 -11.46 8.33 -9.21
N LEU A 94 -11.43 8.11 -7.89
CA LEU A 94 -10.84 9.05 -6.94
C LEU A 94 -9.35 9.30 -7.23
N ILE A 95 -8.65 8.30 -7.68
CA ILE A 95 -7.23 8.42 -8.05
C ILE A 95 -7.04 9.06 -9.42
N LEU A 96 -7.72 8.52 -10.43
CA LEU A 96 -7.48 8.92 -11.83
C LEU A 96 -8.02 10.32 -12.16
N CYS A 97 -9.00 10.83 -11.41
CA CYS A 97 -9.54 12.18 -11.61
C CYS A 97 -8.73 13.27 -10.90
N ASP A 98 -7.65 12.92 -10.25
CA ASP A 98 -6.79 13.86 -9.50
C ASP A 98 -5.37 13.80 -10.06
N ASP A 99 -4.94 14.87 -10.74
CA ASP A 99 -3.63 14.94 -11.38
C ASP A 99 -2.47 14.75 -10.39
N HIS A 100 -2.61 15.25 -9.17
CA HIS A 100 -1.58 15.08 -8.14
C HIS A 100 -1.43 13.59 -7.77
N LYS A 101 -2.54 12.88 -7.59
CA LYS A 101 -2.50 11.45 -7.28
C LYS A 101 -1.91 10.64 -8.43
N VAL A 102 -2.25 11.01 -9.67
CA VAL A 102 -1.65 10.37 -10.85
C VAL A 102 -0.14 10.59 -10.88
N SER A 103 0.33 11.80 -10.51
CA SER A 103 1.76 12.06 -10.43
C SER A 103 2.47 11.20 -9.39
N LEU A 104 1.79 10.89 -8.27
CA LEU A 104 2.31 9.96 -7.27
C LEU A 104 2.42 8.54 -7.83
N LEU A 105 1.45 8.09 -8.61
CA LEU A 105 1.53 6.79 -9.30
C LEU A 105 2.73 6.75 -10.24
N ASN A 106 2.97 7.82 -11.00
CA ASN A 106 4.13 7.91 -11.87
C ASN A 106 5.45 7.85 -11.08
N ASN A 107 5.50 8.48 -9.92
CA ASN A 107 6.67 8.40 -9.04
C ASN A 107 6.93 6.96 -8.58
N LEU A 108 5.87 6.24 -8.18
CA LEU A 108 6.00 4.84 -7.78
C LEU A 108 6.47 3.96 -8.93
N LYS A 109 5.93 4.18 -10.12
CA LYS A 109 6.37 3.46 -11.32
C LYS A 109 7.86 3.67 -11.59
N SER A 110 8.30 4.93 -11.53
CA SER A 110 9.70 5.28 -11.74
C SER A 110 10.61 4.63 -10.70
N MET A 111 10.23 4.73 -9.42
CA MET A 111 10.98 4.12 -8.33
C MET A 111 11.12 2.62 -8.50
N SER A 112 10.05 1.93 -8.88
CA SER A 112 10.03 0.48 -9.01
C SER A 112 10.86 -0.04 -10.20
N GLN A 113 11.29 0.84 -11.09
CA GLN A 113 12.21 0.48 -12.18
C GLN A 113 13.65 0.35 -11.68
N HIS A 114 13.99 0.98 -10.56
CA HIS A 114 15.35 1.03 -10.02
C HIS A 114 15.53 0.27 -8.71
N GLU A 115 14.44 -0.01 -8.01
CA GLU A 115 14.49 -0.68 -6.71
C GLU A 115 13.23 -1.50 -6.46
N ASN A 116 13.28 -2.37 -5.45
CA ASN A 116 12.10 -3.10 -5.01
C ASN A 116 11.31 -2.22 -4.05
N VAL A 117 10.10 -1.86 -4.43
CA VAL A 117 9.20 -1.00 -3.65
C VAL A 117 8.01 -1.81 -3.16
N ALA A 118 7.72 -1.73 -1.86
CA ALA A 118 6.53 -2.35 -1.28
C ALA A 118 5.51 -1.30 -0.92
N LEU A 119 4.24 -1.58 -1.19
CA LEU A 119 3.12 -0.77 -0.71
C LEU A 119 2.55 -1.43 0.55
N LEU A 120 2.43 -0.66 1.62
CA LEU A 120 1.94 -1.14 2.90
C LEU A 120 0.48 -0.75 3.10
N CYS A 121 -0.34 -1.72 3.48
CA CYS A 121 -1.63 -1.49 4.12
C CYS A 121 -1.93 -2.61 5.10
N TYR A 122 -3.10 -2.60 5.73
CA TYR A 122 -3.40 -3.56 6.78
C TYR A 122 -3.68 -4.97 6.24
N GLU A 123 -4.57 -5.10 5.27
CA GLU A 123 -5.17 -6.37 4.86
C GLU A 123 -4.14 -7.35 4.31
N LYS A 124 -4.22 -8.60 4.77
CA LYS A 124 -3.40 -9.71 4.28
C LYS A 124 -3.81 -10.11 2.86
N GLU A 125 -5.12 -10.22 2.61
CA GLU A 125 -5.64 -10.63 1.31
C GLU A 125 -5.56 -9.47 0.31
N PRO A 126 -4.81 -9.62 -0.81
CA PRO A 126 -4.63 -8.53 -1.78
C PRO A 126 -5.94 -7.97 -2.33
N VAL A 127 -6.93 -8.83 -2.62
CA VAL A 127 -8.20 -8.40 -3.20
C VAL A 127 -9.04 -7.54 -2.27
N LYS A 128 -8.75 -7.56 -0.97
CA LYS A 128 -9.47 -6.76 0.03
C LYS A 128 -8.76 -5.46 0.36
N CYS A 129 -7.68 -5.14 -0.34
CA CYS A 129 -6.91 -3.92 -0.09
C CYS A 129 -6.76 -3.09 -1.35
N HIS A 130 -6.87 -1.78 -1.18
CA HIS A 130 -6.69 -0.82 -2.26
C HIS A 130 -5.28 -0.81 -2.87
N ARG A 131 -4.26 -1.37 -2.18
CA ARG A 131 -2.91 -1.46 -2.74
C ARG A 131 -2.88 -2.25 -4.05
N THR A 132 -3.69 -3.29 -4.16
CA THR A 132 -3.79 -4.09 -5.37
C THR A 132 -4.31 -3.26 -6.53
N VAL A 133 -5.31 -2.41 -6.28
CA VAL A 133 -5.84 -1.49 -7.30
C VAL A 133 -4.76 -0.51 -7.74
N LEU A 134 -3.99 0.04 -6.80
CA LEU A 134 -2.89 0.96 -7.12
C LEU A 134 -1.83 0.29 -8.00
N ILE A 135 -1.45 -0.94 -7.65
CA ILE A 135 -0.47 -1.71 -8.43
C ILE A 135 -0.98 -1.96 -9.85
N ASP A 136 -2.24 -2.36 -9.98
CA ASP A 136 -2.86 -2.61 -11.28
C ASP A 136 -2.89 -1.33 -12.13
N LEU A 137 -3.25 -0.19 -11.54
CA LEU A 137 -3.24 1.10 -12.25
C LEU A 137 -1.84 1.46 -12.74
N ILE A 138 -0.83 1.24 -11.91
CA ILE A 138 0.56 1.53 -12.27
C ILE A 138 1.03 0.62 -13.41
N ARG A 139 0.65 -0.65 -13.40
CA ARG A 139 1.00 -1.60 -14.47
C ARG A 139 0.36 -1.26 -15.81
N GLU A 140 -0.80 -0.60 -15.77
CA GLU A 140 -1.52 -0.18 -16.98
C GLU A 140 -0.99 1.15 -17.57
N MET A 141 -0.09 1.81 -16.88
CA MET A 141 0.46 3.11 -17.32
C MET A 141 1.56 2.96 -18.36
#